data_b6cd84058279c53213d7b1107d9f8916
#
_entry.id   b6cd84058279c53213d7b1107d9f8916
#
_cell.length_a   1.000
_cell.length_b   1.000
_cell.length_c   1.000
_cell.angle_alpha   90.00
_cell.angle_beta   90.00
_cell.angle_gamma   90.00
#
_symmetry.space_group_name_H-M   'P 1'
#
loop_
_entity.id
_entity.type
_entity.pdbx_description
1 polymer ?
#
loop_
_entity_poly.entity_id
_entity_poly.type
_entity_poly.pdbx_seq_one_letter_code
_entity_poly.pdbx_strand_id
1 'polypeptide(L)'
;ANVEHGHCDMGSFEYLSGKTRWLDDVGADDYNLFEFFYGFTRDGRRWSYFRERAEAHNCLVIDPDRYAEYDVNETAILTPVVNKPRGAICTIDMTRLFGTDKVSAAQRGFLFTDDRQSLVVRDEVTLKKESDVYWFGYTNEKAEVDGDTVILESAKEPGEKLRIDFVSNQPF
;
A
#
# COMPACT_ATOMS: atom_id res chain seq x y z
N ALA A 1 2.03 -9.73 -13.02
CA ALA A 1 0.91 -8.76 -13.10
C ALA A 1 0.59 -8.47 -14.56
N ASN A 2 -0.65 -8.11 -14.88
CA ASN A 2 -0.98 -7.62 -16.23
C ASN A 2 -0.56 -6.14 -16.29
N VAL A 3 0.61 -5.89 -16.87
CA VAL A 3 1.17 -4.54 -16.96
C VAL A 3 0.34 -3.57 -17.81
N GLU A 4 -0.56 -4.08 -18.67
CA GLU A 4 -1.42 -3.24 -19.51
C GLU A 4 -2.54 -2.55 -18.71
N HIS A 5 -3.06 -3.20 -17.68
CA HIS A 5 -4.16 -2.70 -16.86
C HIS A 5 -3.82 -2.69 -15.35
N GLY A 6 -2.63 -3.12 -14.96
CA GLY A 6 -2.18 -3.10 -13.59
C GLY A 6 -1.56 -1.75 -13.22
N HIS A 7 -1.56 -1.43 -11.93
CA HIS A 7 -0.85 -0.32 -11.33
C HIS A 7 0.36 -0.85 -10.54
N CYS A 8 1.22 0.03 -10.06
CA CYS A 8 2.27 -0.32 -9.10
C CYS A 8 1.66 -0.43 -7.68
N ASP A 9 0.68 -1.31 -7.51
CA ASP A 9 -0.18 -1.40 -6.33
C ASP A 9 0.01 -2.69 -5.51
N MET A 10 1.04 -3.48 -5.80
CA MET A 10 1.26 -4.74 -5.10
C MET A 10 1.52 -4.52 -3.61
N GLY A 11 0.73 -5.22 -2.78
CA GLY A 11 0.72 -5.02 -1.34
C GLY A 11 -0.25 -3.95 -0.87
N SER A 12 -0.93 -3.25 -1.77
CA SER A 12 -2.03 -2.36 -1.44
C SER A 12 -3.21 -3.11 -0.82
N PHE A 13 -4.00 -2.41 -0.04
CA PHE A 13 -5.19 -2.95 0.59
C PHE A 13 -6.22 -1.84 0.81
N GLU A 14 -7.47 -2.24 0.90
CA GLU A 14 -8.57 -1.38 1.33
C GLU A 14 -9.07 -1.87 2.69
N TYR A 15 -9.55 -0.94 3.52
CA TYR A 15 -10.13 -1.30 4.82
C TYR A 15 -11.56 -0.77 4.94
N LEU A 16 -12.49 -1.72 5.05
CA LEU A 16 -13.92 -1.45 5.16
C LEU A 16 -14.44 -2.01 6.47
N SER A 17 -15.25 -1.22 7.17
CA SER A 17 -15.98 -1.66 8.35
C SER A 17 -17.31 -0.89 8.43
N GLY A 18 -18.40 -1.58 8.77
CA GLY A 18 -19.71 -0.99 8.72
C GLY A 18 -20.08 -0.56 7.30
N LYS A 19 -20.46 0.70 7.12
CA LYS A 19 -20.75 1.32 5.82
C LYS A 19 -19.61 2.22 5.34
N THR A 20 -18.52 2.28 6.09
CA THR A 20 -17.41 3.20 5.86
C THR A 20 -16.24 2.48 5.23
N ARG A 21 -15.69 3.07 4.18
CA ARG A 21 -14.43 2.68 3.57
C ARG A 21 -13.34 3.59 4.15
N TRP A 22 -12.68 3.10 5.18
CA TRP A 22 -11.73 3.86 5.98
C TRP A 22 -10.42 4.15 5.24
N LEU A 23 -9.91 3.12 4.56
CA LEU A 23 -8.81 3.27 3.60
C LEU A 23 -9.32 2.81 2.24
N ASP A 24 -9.14 3.67 1.25
CA ASP A 24 -9.69 3.50 -0.09
C ASP A 24 -8.56 3.52 -1.13
N ASP A 25 -8.84 3.10 -2.33
CA ASP A 25 -7.97 3.25 -3.49
C ASP A 25 -8.39 4.49 -4.29
N VAL A 26 -7.43 5.20 -4.87
CA VAL A 26 -7.73 6.40 -5.67
C VAL A 26 -8.30 6.08 -7.06
N GLY A 27 -8.32 4.79 -7.41
CA GLY A 27 -8.84 4.28 -8.68
C GLY A 27 -7.94 4.53 -9.88
N ALA A 28 -8.43 4.17 -11.07
CA ALA A 28 -7.69 4.28 -12.33
C ALA A 28 -7.63 5.72 -12.86
N ASP A 29 -6.63 5.98 -13.69
CA ASP A 29 -6.53 7.19 -14.49
C ASP A 29 -7.33 7.09 -15.81
N ASP A 30 -7.39 8.20 -16.57
CA ASP A 30 -8.03 8.21 -17.88
C ASP A 30 -7.17 7.45 -18.91
N TYR A 31 -7.72 6.42 -19.50
CA TYR A 31 -7.06 5.59 -20.52
C TYR A 31 -6.72 6.34 -21.81
N ASN A 32 -7.26 7.56 -22.02
CA ASN A 32 -6.93 8.42 -23.15
C ASN A 32 -5.70 9.30 -22.91
N LEU A 33 -5.04 9.18 -21.76
CA LEU A 33 -3.80 9.91 -21.50
C LEU A 33 -2.72 9.51 -22.51
N PHE A 34 -1.88 10.47 -22.86
CA PHE A 34 -0.85 10.30 -23.88
C PHE A 34 0.12 9.15 -23.52
N GLU A 35 0.29 8.21 -24.43
CA GLU A 35 1.14 7.03 -24.24
C GLU A 35 0.79 6.17 -23.02
N PHE A 36 -0.48 6.17 -22.57
CA PHE A 36 -0.92 5.43 -21.40
C PHE A 36 -0.69 3.92 -21.52
N PHE A 37 -0.86 3.36 -22.71
CA PHE A 37 -0.65 1.94 -23.01
C PHE A 37 0.68 1.65 -23.72
N TYR A 38 1.63 2.59 -23.69
CA TYR A 38 2.95 2.40 -24.32
C TYR A 38 4.05 2.38 -23.26
N GLY A 39 5.10 1.58 -23.53
CA GLY A 39 6.28 1.54 -22.66
C GLY A 39 6.02 0.87 -21.34
N PHE A 40 5.75 -0.44 -21.35
CA PHE A 40 5.58 -1.26 -20.15
C PHE A 40 6.92 -1.61 -19.47
N THR A 41 7.98 -0.90 -19.79
CA THR A 41 9.25 -0.93 -19.08
C THR A 41 9.20 0.05 -17.91
N ARG A 42 10.10 -0.08 -16.95
CA ARG A 42 10.16 0.75 -15.75
C ARG A 42 10.11 2.26 -16.03
N ASP A 43 10.73 2.70 -17.14
CA ASP A 43 10.81 4.10 -17.57
C ASP A 43 9.69 4.52 -18.53
N GLY A 44 8.67 3.68 -18.72
CA GLY A 44 7.52 3.97 -19.58
C GLY A 44 6.70 5.16 -19.09
N ARG A 45 6.12 5.90 -20.04
CA ARG A 45 5.30 7.10 -19.76
C ARG A 45 4.15 6.83 -18.80
N ARG A 46 3.54 5.65 -18.86
CA ARG A 46 2.47 5.21 -17.97
C ARG A 46 2.80 5.48 -16.50
N TRP A 47 4.00 5.16 -16.07
CA TRP A 47 4.46 5.27 -14.70
C TRP A 47 4.77 6.72 -14.25
N SER A 48 4.58 7.71 -15.13
CA SER A 48 4.60 9.13 -14.77
C SER A 48 3.21 9.65 -14.34
N TYR A 49 2.15 8.89 -14.56
CA TYR A 49 0.80 9.23 -14.13
C TYR A 49 0.59 8.80 -12.69
N PHE A 50 0.04 9.71 -11.87
CA PHE A 50 0.01 9.53 -10.43
C PHE A 50 -0.71 8.24 -10.01
N ARG A 51 -1.88 7.97 -10.59
CA ARG A 51 -2.71 6.82 -10.20
C ARG A 51 -2.15 5.45 -10.61
N GLU A 52 -1.14 5.44 -11.48
CA GLU A 52 -0.45 4.22 -11.89
C GLU A 52 0.72 3.87 -10.96
N ARG A 53 1.13 4.81 -10.10
CA ARG A 53 2.30 4.76 -9.24
C ARG A 53 1.97 4.20 -7.86
N ALA A 54 2.95 3.60 -7.20
CA ALA A 54 2.76 3.07 -5.85
C ALA A 54 2.41 4.15 -4.82
N GLU A 55 2.85 5.41 -5.04
CA GLU A 55 2.48 6.53 -4.17
C GLU A 55 0.98 6.85 -4.18
N ALA A 56 0.22 6.38 -5.18
CA ALA A 56 -1.23 6.58 -5.24
C ALA A 56 -2.04 5.46 -4.58
N HIS A 57 -1.38 4.48 -4.01
CA HIS A 57 -2.04 3.32 -3.40
C HIS A 57 -1.63 3.17 -1.92
N ASN A 58 -2.33 2.33 -1.17
CA ASN A 58 -2.02 2.03 0.23
C ASN A 58 -0.78 1.13 0.32
N CYS A 59 0.35 1.66 -0.13
CA CYS A 59 1.59 0.94 -0.39
C CYS A 59 2.77 1.47 0.42
N LEU A 60 3.81 0.63 0.48
CA LEU A 60 5.15 1.01 0.92
C LEU A 60 5.99 1.41 -0.30
N VAL A 61 6.67 2.54 -0.23
CA VAL A 61 7.53 3.06 -1.30
C VAL A 61 8.91 3.35 -0.76
N ILE A 62 9.95 3.01 -1.51
CA ILE A 62 11.36 3.20 -1.13
C ILE A 62 12.06 4.07 -2.18
N ASP A 63 12.59 5.22 -1.77
CA ASP A 63 13.25 6.20 -2.64
C ASP A 63 12.40 6.48 -3.90
N PRO A 64 11.22 7.11 -3.79
CA PRO A 64 10.38 7.41 -4.94
C PRO A 64 11.11 8.30 -5.95
N ASP A 65 10.97 7.98 -7.22
CA ASP A 65 11.52 8.75 -8.32
C ASP A 65 10.49 8.93 -9.45
N ARG A 66 10.89 9.36 -10.63
CA ARG A 66 10.00 9.55 -11.79
C ARG A 66 9.62 8.25 -12.52
N TYR A 67 10.23 7.14 -12.14
CA TYR A 67 9.99 5.84 -12.77
C TYR A 67 9.03 4.99 -11.95
N ALA A 68 8.67 3.81 -12.44
CA ALA A 68 7.95 2.84 -11.63
C ALA A 68 8.76 2.47 -10.37
N GLU A 69 8.14 2.60 -9.22
CA GLU A 69 8.76 2.30 -7.92
C GLU A 69 9.03 0.80 -7.77
N TYR A 70 8.15 0.00 -8.34
CA TYR A 70 8.28 -1.46 -8.37
C TYR A 70 8.84 -1.94 -9.72
N ASP A 71 9.55 -3.05 -9.69
CA ASP A 71 9.90 -3.72 -10.94
C ASP A 71 8.63 -4.30 -11.58
N VAL A 72 8.21 -3.70 -12.68
CA VAL A 72 6.96 -4.06 -13.39
C VAL A 72 6.96 -5.47 -13.97
N ASN A 73 8.12 -6.12 -14.05
CA ASN A 73 8.26 -7.49 -14.52
C ASN A 73 8.23 -8.51 -13.38
N GLU A 74 8.28 -8.06 -12.13
CA GLU A 74 8.29 -8.92 -10.98
C GLU A 74 6.89 -9.11 -10.38
N THR A 75 6.79 -10.04 -9.44
CA THR A 75 5.56 -10.38 -8.75
C THR A 75 5.82 -10.49 -7.24
N ALA A 76 4.81 -10.13 -6.46
CA ALA A 76 4.77 -10.45 -5.04
C ALA A 76 4.23 -11.87 -4.82
N ILE A 77 4.64 -12.50 -3.73
CA ILE A 77 4.18 -13.84 -3.36
C ILE A 77 3.28 -13.72 -2.14
N LEU A 78 1.98 -13.94 -2.34
CA LEU A 78 1.00 -14.00 -1.27
C LEU A 78 0.99 -15.40 -0.64
N THR A 79 1.17 -15.49 0.68
CA THR A 79 0.94 -16.74 1.40
C THR A 79 -0.55 -17.06 1.50
N PRO A 80 -0.92 -18.35 1.61
CA PRO A 80 -2.32 -18.71 1.83
C PRO A 80 -2.89 -18.03 3.07
N VAL A 81 -4.07 -17.44 2.93
CA VAL A 81 -4.76 -16.79 4.05
C VAL A 81 -5.20 -17.85 5.06
N VAL A 82 -4.73 -17.72 6.29
CA VAL A 82 -5.23 -18.53 7.42
C VAL A 82 -6.37 -17.74 8.05
N ASN A 83 -7.59 -18.21 7.79
CA ASN A 83 -8.82 -17.56 8.25
C ASN A 83 -9.50 -18.42 9.33
N LYS A 84 -9.70 -17.83 10.51
CA LYS A 84 -10.36 -18.46 11.67
C LYS A 84 -11.47 -17.54 12.18
N PRO A 85 -12.45 -18.06 12.96
CA PRO A 85 -13.57 -17.23 13.43
C PRO A 85 -13.15 -15.95 14.15
N ARG A 86 -12.07 -15.99 14.94
CA ARG A 86 -11.60 -14.87 15.77
C ARG A 86 -10.47 -14.04 15.13
N GLY A 87 -9.99 -14.40 13.96
CA GLY A 87 -8.90 -13.66 13.33
C GLY A 87 -8.47 -14.24 11.99
N ALA A 88 -7.61 -13.52 11.30
CA ALA A 88 -7.03 -13.98 10.04
C ALA A 88 -5.62 -13.42 9.88
N ILE A 89 -4.78 -14.16 9.20
CA ILE A 89 -3.41 -13.72 8.88
C ILE A 89 -3.05 -14.10 7.46
N CYS A 90 -2.32 -13.22 6.79
CA CYS A 90 -1.58 -13.52 5.57
C CYS A 90 -0.33 -12.64 5.50
N THR A 91 0.63 -13.05 4.68
CA THR A 91 1.82 -12.26 4.39
C THR A 91 2.08 -12.21 2.90
N ILE A 92 2.75 -11.14 2.47
CA ILE A 92 3.15 -10.91 1.09
C ILE A 92 4.67 -10.71 1.09
N ASP A 93 5.38 -11.54 0.34
CA ASP A 93 6.79 -11.29 0.03
C ASP A 93 6.87 -10.33 -1.16
N MET A 94 7.39 -9.14 -0.90
CA MET A 94 7.51 -8.03 -1.85
C MET A 94 8.97 -7.80 -2.26
N THR A 95 9.91 -8.63 -1.82
CA THR A 95 11.36 -8.43 -1.98
C THR A 95 11.75 -8.13 -3.41
N ARG A 96 11.18 -8.87 -4.37
CA ARG A 96 11.53 -8.74 -5.78
C ARG A 96 11.04 -7.45 -6.42
N LEU A 97 9.99 -6.83 -5.85
CA LEU A 97 9.38 -5.62 -6.40
C LEU A 97 10.30 -4.40 -6.32
N PHE A 98 11.10 -4.29 -5.25
CA PHE A 98 11.95 -3.11 -5.00
C PHE A 98 13.31 -3.16 -5.71
N GLY A 99 13.59 -4.24 -6.42
CA GLY A 99 14.89 -4.46 -7.05
C GLY A 99 15.97 -4.92 -6.05
N THR A 100 16.92 -5.67 -6.55
CA THR A 100 17.98 -6.29 -5.73
C THR A 100 19.04 -5.32 -5.23
N ASP A 101 19.05 -4.09 -5.70
CA ASP A 101 19.95 -3.01 -5.29
C ASP A 101 19.43 -2.22 -4.08
N LYS A 102 18.13 -2.16 -3.87
CA LYS A 102 17.50 -1.42 -2.78
C LYS A 102 17.34 -2.25 -1.52
N VAL A 103 16.79 -3.46 -1.63
CA VAL A 103 16.46 -4.31 -0.48
C VAL A 103 17.07 -5.70 -0.59
N SER A 104 17.30 -6.34 0.55
CA SER A 104 17.58 -7.77 0.65
C SER A 104 16.37 -8.59 1.09
N ALA A 105 15.40 -7.95 1.74
CA ALA A 105 14.11 -8.53 2.08
C ALA A 105 13.06 -7.41 2.26
N ALA A 106 11.84 -7.67 1.81
CA ALA A 106 10.68 -6.83 2.09
C ALA A 106 9.42 -7.70 2.19
N GLN A 107 8.73 -7.62 3.32
CA GLN A 107 7.51 -8.38 3.57
C GLN A 107 6.45 -7.48 4.18
N ARG A 108 5.19 -7.69 3.80
CA ARG A 108 4.01 -7.10 4.43
C ARG A 108 3.14 -8.19 5.03
N GLY A 109 2.78 -8.02 6.28
CA GLY A 109 1.85 -8.91 6.98
C GLY A 109 0.54 -8.20 7.30
N PHE A 110 -0.56 -8.94 7.24
CA PHE A 110 -1.88 -8.51 7.68
C PHE A 110 -2.37 -9.46 8.75
N LEU A 111 -2.80 -8.92 9.88
CA LEU A 111 -3.32 -9.71 10.99
C LEU A 111 -4.58 -9.06 11.55
N PHE A 112 -5.72 -9.72 11.39
CA PHE A 112 -6.92 -9.42 12.18
C PHE A 112 -6.82 -10.08 13.55
N THR A 113 -6.97 -9.29 14.62
CA THR A 113 -6.93 -9.72 16.01
C THR A 113 -8.24 -9.44 16.74
N ASP A 114 -8.33 -9.88 18.00
CA ASP A 114 -9.34 -9.47 18.96
C ASP A 114 -10.78 -9.57 18.42
N ASP A 115 -11.12 -10.75 17.94
CA ASP A 115 -12.42 -10.98 17.31
C ASP A 115 -12.68 -10.07 16.10
N ARG A 116 -11.62 -9.72 15.36
CA ARG A 116 -11.63 -8.86 14.17
C ARG A 116 -11.94 -7.38 14.45
N GLN A 117 -11.69 -6.93 15.68
CA GLN A 117 -11.83 -5.52 16.05
C GLN A 117 -10.61 -4.68 15.66
N SER A 118 -9.47 -5.33 15.41
CA SER A 118 -8.22 -4.64 15.08
C SER A 118 -7.54 -5.30 13.88
N LEU A 119 -7.00 -4.48 13.00
CA LEU A 119 -6.12 -4.88 11.90
C LEU A 119 -4.72 -4.35 12.17
N VAL A 120 -3.74 -5.24 12.20
CA VAL A 120 -2.32 -4.88 12.17
C VAL A 120 -1.81 -5.06 10.75
N VAL A 121 -1.24 -4.00 10.18
CA VAL A 121 -0.42 -4.06 8.97
C VAL A 121 1.02 -3.88 9.40
N ARG A 122 1.87 -4.85 9.08
CA ARG A 122 3.28 -4.84 9.47
C ARG A 122 4.16 -4.98 8.26
N ASP A 123 5.02 -3.99 8.05
CA ASP A 123 6.06 -4.01 7.04
C ASP A 123 7.41 -4.31 7.67
N GLU A 124 8.12 -5.28 7.13
CA GLU A 124 9.49 -5.62 7.50
C GLU A 124 10.38 -5.45 6.28
N VAL A 125 11.31 -4.50 6.35
CA VAL A 125 12.22 -4.17 5.25
C VAL A 125 13.66 -4.24 5.72
N THR A 126 14.51 -4.93 4.96
CA THR A 126 15.95 -4.93 5.14
C THR A 126 16.59 -4.21 3.97
N LEU A 127 16.93 -2.95 4.20
CA LEU A 127 17.57 -2.08 3.22
C LEU A 127 19.04 -2.48 3.00
N LYS A 128 19.54 -2.35 1.77
CA LYS A 128 20.96 -2.54 1.42
C LYS A 128 21.80 -1.28 1.50
N LYS A 129 21.15 -0.13 1.53
CA LYS A 129 21.74 1.20 1.69
C LYS A 129 20.77 2.07 2.48
N GLU A 130 21.23 3.18 3.00
CA GLU A 130 20.38 4.22 3.56
C GLU A 130 19.40 4.70 2.49
N SER A 131 18.11 4.73 2.82
CA SER A 131 17.02 5.04 1.91
C SER A 131 15.85 5.61 2.67
N ASP A 132 15.10 6.50 1.99
CA ASP A 132 13.82 7.00 2.51
C ASP A 132 12.72 5.97 2.26
N VAL A 133 11.95 5.68 3.30
CA VAL A 133 10.82 4.73 3.25
C VAL A 133 9.54 5.48 3.56
N TYR A 134 8.57 5.40 2.65
CA TYR A 134 7.27 6.04 2.77
C TYR A 134 6.18 5.00 2.87
N TRP A 135 5.21 5.25 3.73
CA TRP A 135 3.97 4.51 3.78
C TRP A 135 2.81 5.43 3.40
N PHE A 136 2.08 5.07 2.36
CA PHE A 136 0.94 5.83 1.86
C PHE A 136 -0.36 5.17 2.27
N GLY A 137 -1.33 5.97 2.67
CA GLY A 137 -2.69 5.55 2.95
C GLY A 137 -3.68 6.62 2.51
N TYR A 138 -4.70 6.23 1.78
CA TYR A 138 -5.71 7.14 1.22
C TYR A 138 -7.05 6.95 1.90
N THR A 139 -7.70 8.05 2.16
CA THR A 139 -9.04 8.07 2.75
C THR A 139 -9.87 9.20 2.18
N ASN A 140 -11.18 8.98 2.09
CA ASN A 140 -12.17 10.01 1.80
C ASN A 140 -12.80 10.55 3.10
N GLU A 141 -12.42 10.00 4.25
CA GLU A 141 -12.95 10.40 5.54
C GLU A 141 -12.18 11.59 6.12
N LYS A 142 -12.79 12.30 7.06
CA LYS A 142 -12.09 13.40 7.75
C LYS A 142 -10.97 12.82 8.62
N ALA A 143 -9.73 13.28 8.38
CA ALA A 143 -8.55 12.86 9.12
C ALA A 143 -8.09 13.97 10.08
N GLU A 144 -7.71 13.55 11.29
CA GLU A 144 -7.03 14.36 12.29
C GLU A 144 -5.75 13.65 12.70
N VAL A 145 -4.62 14.34 12.65
CA VAL A 145 -3.29 13.78 12.93
C VAL A 145 -2.79 14.38 14.24
N ASP A 146 -2.36 13.50 15.15
CA ASP A 146 -1.75 13.85 16.43
C ASP A 146 -0.52 12.96 16.68
N GLY A 147 0.67 13.49 16.38
CA GLY A 147 1.92 12.73 16.40
C GLY A 147 1.84 11.49 15.49
N ASP A 148 2.06 10.33 16.06
CA ASP A 148 2.06 9.04 15.35
C ASP A 148 0.65 8.40 15.26
N THR A 149 -0.39 9.16 15.60
CA THR A 149 -1.77 8.70 15.57
C THR A 149 -2.59 9.48 14.55
N VAL A 150 -3.41 8.78 13.79
CA VAL A 150 -4.43 9.36 12.90
C VAL A 150 -5.81 8.89 13.33
N ILE A 151 -6.73 9.82 13.50
CA ILE A 151 -8.15 9.54 13.75
C ILE A 151 -8.93 9.88 12.48
N LEU A 152 -9.61 8.89 11.93
CA LEU A 152 -10.56 9.09 10.84
C LEU A 152 -11.98 9.12 11.42
N GLU A 153 -12.79 10.08 10.96
CA GLU A 153 -14.20 10.20 11.32
C GLU A 153 -15.09 9.96 10.11
N SER A 154 -16.02 9.02 10.25
CA SER A 154 -16.89 8.62 9.15
C SER A 154 -17.86 9.72 8.74
N ALA A 155 -17.87 10.05 7.46
CA ALA A 155 -18.90 10.91 6.86
C ALA A 155 -20.24 10.18 6.69
N LYS A 156 -20.24 8.84 6.62
CA LYS A 156 -21.43 8.01 6.38
C LYS A 156 -22.10 7.52 7.65
N GLU A 157 -21.34 7.37 8.73
CA GLU A 157 -21.78 6.85 10.01
C GLU A 157 -21.34 7.82 11.13
N PRO A 158 -22.11 8.90 11.39
CA PRO A 158 -21.72 9.94 12.34
C PRO A 158 -21.42 9.36 13.73
N GLY A 159 -20.25 9.72 14.26
CA GLY A 159 -19.75 9.24 15.54
C GLY A 159 -18.85 8.00 15.47
N GLU A 160 -18.87 7.28 14.35
CA GLU A 160 -17.92 6.19 14.13
C GLU A 160 -16.54 6.74 13.77
N LYS A 161 -15.52 6.16 14.39
CA LYS A 161 -14.12 6.57 14.21
C LYS A 161 -13.22 5.36 14.06
N LEU A 162 -12.21 5.50 13.20
CA LEU A 162 -11.08 4.59 13.13
C LEU A 162 -9.85 5.29 13.70
N ARG A 163 -9.17 4.64 14.63
CA ARG A 163 -7.85 5.04 15.10
C ARG A 163 -6.79 4.23 14.39
N ILE A 164 -5.78 4.91 13.87
CA ILE A 164 -4.59 4.32 13.28
C ILE A 164 -3.38 4.79 14.08
N ASP A 165 -2.64 3.86 14.66
CA ASP A 165 -1.39 4.15 15.36
C ASP A 165 -0.22 3.66 14.52
N PHE A 166 0.73 4.54 14.22
CA PHE A 166 1.96 4.19 13.54
C PHE A 166 3.03 3.84 14.58
N VAL A 167 3.72 2.73 14.35
CA VAL A 167 4.82 2.27 15.21
C VAL A 167 6.00 1.89 14.34
N SER A 168 7.15 2.50 14.58
CA SER A 168 8.38 2.22 13.84
C SER A 168 9.54 1.96 14.80
N ASN A 169 10.50 1.13 14.37
CA ASN A 169 11.80 0.97 15.02
C ASN A 169 12.84 1.99 14.52
N GLN A 170 12.45 2.84 13.58
CA GLN A 170 13.21 3.99 13.07
C GLN A 170 12.39 5.26 13.32
N PRO A 171 13.03 6.43 13.45
CA PRO A 171 12.31 7.70 13.57
C PRO A 171 11.48 7.98 12.31
N PHE A 172 10.32 8.62 12.52
CA PHE A 172 9.51 9.20 11.44
C PHE A 172 10.05 10.56 11.05
#